data_859e0a81bfc69e7e925fb5810096b238
#
_entry.id   859e0a81bfc69e7e925fb5810096b238
#
_cell.length_a   1.000
_cell.length_b   1.000
_cell.length_c   1.000
_cell.angle_alpha   90.00
_cell.angle_beta   90.00
_cell.angle_gamma   90.00
#
_symmetry.space_group_name_H-M   'P 1'
#
loop_
_entity.id
_entity.type
_entity.pdbx_description
1 polymer ?
#
loop_
_entity_poly.entity_id
_entity_poly.type
_entity_poly.pdbx_seq_one_letter_code
_entity_poly.pdbx_strand_id
1 'polypeptide(L)'
;MIVFHTSNTPIPQPDVLHSRKYLDFGQGFYVTPTKMQAVNYAQRFTKWGEDAFLNSYEMAAPDTARFRCKRFERYDEEWLDYVSACRLGLPVEPFDIIEGGIADDKVYNTIDLYFAHQIAKDEALRRLIAIRPNQQVCFLSQQAIDACLTYLKTEKLK
;
A
#
# COMPACT_ATOMS: atom_id res chain seq x y z
N MET A 1 -14.22 -3.42 -10.26
CA MET A 1 -13.39 -4.36 -9.48
C MET A 1 -13.56 -4.06 -8.00
N ILE A 2 -13.79 -5.08 -7.20
CA ILE A 2 -13.92 -4.90 -5.75
C ILE A 2 -12.53 -4.89 -5.12
N VAL A 3 -12.28 -3.92 -4.26
CA VAL A 3 -11.04 -3.80 -3.49
C VAL A 3 -11.34 -3.68 -2.00
N PHE A 4 -10.36 -3.98 -1.18
CA PHE A 4 -10.53 -4.15 0.26
C PHE A 4 -9.49 -3.35 1.04
N HIS A 5 -9.91 -2.85 2.20
CA HIS A 5 -9.03 -2.19 3.16
C HIS A 5 -9.43 -2.61 4.58
N THR A 6 -8.46 -3.07 5.36
CA THR A 6 -8.69 -3.45 6.77
C THR A 6 -8.25 -2.34 7.69
N SER A 7 -9.10 -2.02 8.66
CA SER A 7 -8.86 -0.96 9.64
C SER A 7 -9.48 -1.33 10.99
N ASN A 8 -9.17 -0.55 12.01
CA ASN A 8 -9.77 -0.73 13.34
C ASN A 8 -11.13 -0.03 13.51
N THR A 9 -11.59 0.67 12.48
CA THR A 9 -12.91 1.32 12.43
C THR A 9 -13.50 1.18 11.05
N PRO A 10 -14.85 1.24 10.89
CA PRO A 10 -15.46 1.36 9.56
C PRO A 10 -15.01 2.63 8.84
N ILE A 11 -14.79 2.55 7.53
CA ILE A 11 -14.35 3.69 6.72
C ILE A 11 -15.28 3.85 5.50
N PRO A 12 -16.48 4.40 5.68
CA PRO A 12 -17.39 4.67 4.54
C PRO A 12 -16.93 5.83 3.66
N GLN A 13 -16.09 6.71 4.20
CA GLN A 13 -15.58 7.88 3.48
C GLN A 13 -14.04 7.88 3.59
N PRO A 14 -13.35 7.12 2.72
CA PRO A 14 -11.89 7.06 2.77
C PRO A 14 -11.24 8.40 2.43
N ASP A 15 -10.13 8.68 3.08
CA ASP A 15 -9.34 9.88 2.80
C ASP A 15 -7.83 9.58 2.87
N VAL A 16 -7.02 10.54 2.41
CA VAL A 16 -5.57 10.39 2.34
C VAL A 16 -4.84 10.80 3.61
N LEU A 17 -5.52 11.40 4.59
CA LEU A 17 -4.87 12.04 5.74
C LEU A 17 -4.77 11.16 6.98
N HIS A 18 -5.55 10.06 7.05
CA HIS A 18 -5.61 9.20 8.24
C HIS A 18 -4.47 8.19 8.34
N SER A 19 -3.77 7.88 7.24
CA SER A 19 -2.62 6.98 7.27
C SER A 19 -1.38 7.69 7.79
N ARG A 20 -0.37 6.87 8.18
CA ARG A 20 0.93 7.41 8.56
C ARG A 20 1.65 8.00 7.34
N LYS A 21 2.58 8.95 7.58
CA LYS A 21 3.26 9.68 6.52
C LYS A 21 4.33 8.87 5.79
N TYR A 22 5.07 8.03 6.52
CA TYR A 22 6.28 7.37 6.00
C TYR A 22 6.02 5.92 5.63
N LEU A 23 4.95 5.68 4.90
CA LEU A 23 4.62 4.37 4.34
C LEU A 23 5.33 4.14 2.99
N ASP A 24 5.20 2.95 2.44
CA ASP A 24 5.95 2.53 1.25
C ASP A 24 5.79 3.46 0.04
N PHE A 25 4.57 3.94 -0.19
CA PHE A 25 4.27 4.92 -1.25
C PHE A 25 3.92 6.30 -0.69
N GLY A 26 4.16 6.51 0.60
CA GLY A 26 3.82 7.75 1.29
C GLY A 26 2.45 7.71 1.96
N GLN A 27 1.99 8.88 2.41
CA GLN A 27 0.70 9.03 3.06
C GLN A 27 -0.43 8.94 2.04
N GLY A 28 -1.28 7.92 2.17
CA GLY A 28 -2.37 7.71 1.24
C GLY A 28 -3.36 6.65 1.74
N PHE A 29 -4.30 6.30 0.91
CA PHE A 29 -5.28 5.26 1.19
C PHE A 29 -4.94 4.00 0.38
N TYR A 30 -4.63 2.91 1.07
CA TYR A 30 -4.15 1.66 0.46
C TYR A 30 -5.28 0.64 0.40
N VAL A 31 -5.48 0.06 -0.78
CA VAL A 31 -6.46 -1.02 -1.00
C VAL A 31 -5.80 -2.19 -1.73
N THR A 32 -6.39 -3.37 -1.62
CA THR A 32 -5.96 -4.55 -2.35
C THR A 32 -7.13 -5.24 -3.02
N PRO A 33 -6.98 -5.76 -4.24
CA PRO A 33 -8.00 -6.62 -4.86
C PRO A 33 -8.05 -8.03 -4.25
N THR A 34 -7.07 -8.40 -3.43
CA THR A 34 -6.96 -9.71 -2.81
C THR A 34 -7.58 -9.70 -1.42
N LYS A 35 -8.80 -10.25 -1.30
CA LYS A 35 -9.53 -10.29 -0.03
C LYS A 35 -8.72 -10.98 1.07
N MET A 36 -8.05 -12.09 0.77
CA MET A 36 -7.25 -12.82 1.74
C MET A 36 -6.13 -11.97 2.32
N GLN A 37 -5.49 -11.14 1.51
CA GLN A 37 -4.45 -10.23 1.98
C GLN A 37 -5.01 -9.22 2.96
N ALA A 38 -6.16 -8.64 2.67
CA ALA A 38 -6.82 -7.70 3.59
C ALA A 38 -7.24 -8.38 4.89
N VAL A 39 -7.78 -9.60 4.82
CA VAL A 39 -8.17 -10.37 6.00
C VAL A 39 -6.95 -10.71 6.87
N ASN A 40 -5.85 -11.13 6.26
CA ASN A 40 -4.62 -11.44 7.00
C ASN A 40 -4.05 -10.21 7.71
N TYR A 41 -4.22 -9.03 7.13
CA TYR A 41 -3.78 -7.78 7.74
C TYR A 41 -4.51 -7.48 9.06
N ALA A 42 -5.71 -8.03 9.25
CA ALA A 42 -6.49 -7.84 10.49
C ALA A 42 -5.74 -8.28 11.74
N GLN A 43 -4.79 -9.20 11.62
CA GLN A 43 -3.98 -9.66 12.76
C GLN A 43 -3.21 -8.52 13.43
N ARG A 44 -2.92 -7.46 12.70
CA ARG A 44 -2.25 -6.27 13.25
C ARG A 44 -3.10 -5.58 14.33
N PHE A 45 -4.41 -5.72 14.24
CA PHE A 45 -5.36 -5.14 15.20
C PHE A 45 -5.79 -6.16 16.26
N THR A 46 -6.24 -7.33 15.83
CA THR A 46 -6.77 -8.36 16.73
C THR A 46 -5.73 -8.90 17.70
N LYS A 47 -4.47 -8.95 17.30
CA LYS A 47 -3.34 -9.33 18.13
C LYS A 47 -3.22 -8.47 19.41
N TRP A 48 -3.64 -7.21 19.34
CA TRP A 48 -3.57 -6.26 20.45
C TRP A 48 -4.94 -6.04 21.11
N GLY A 49 -5.91 -6.90 20.82
CA GLY A 49 -7.25 -6.80 21.39
C GLY A 49 -8.13 -5.72 20.76
N GLU A 50 -7.70 -5.17 19.62
CA GLU A 50 -8.49 -4.19 18.88
C GLU A 50 -9.47 -4.88 17.92
N ASP A 51 -10.57 -4.20 17.60
CA ASP A 51 -11.47 -4.65 16.55
C ASP A 51 -10.81 -4.49 15.19
N ALA A 52 -11.19 -5.36 14.26
CA ALA A 52 -10.77 -5.25 12.87
C ALA A 52 -11.99 -5.28 11.95
N PHE A 53 -12.00 -4.41 10.97
CA PHE A 53 -13.10 -4.26 10.02
C PHE A 53 -12.57 -4.37 8.59
N LEU A 54 -13.26 -5.18 7.78
CA LEU A 54 -12.98 -5.27 6.36
C LEU A 54 -13.90 -4.33 5.61
N ASN A 55 -13.34 -3.28 5.03
CA ASN A 55 -14.06 -2.32 4.22
C ASN A 55 -13.93 -2.71 2.75
N SER A 56 -15.04 -2.72 2.04
CA SER A 56 -15.09 -3.10 0.62
C SER A 56 -15.56 -1.91 -0.21
N TYR A 57 -14.87 -1.71 -1.34
CA TYR A 57 -15.16 -0.63 -2.27
C TYR A 57 -15.23 -1.15 -3.70
N GLU A 58 -16.07 -0.54 -4.52
CA GLU A 58 -15.98 -0.70 -5.97
C GLU A 58 -14.96 0.29 -6.49
N MET A 59 -13.95 -0.20 -7.21
CA MET A 59 -12.91 0.63 -7.82
C MET A 59 -13.12 0.72 -9.32
N ALA A 60 -13.32 1.94 -9.80
CA ALA A 60 -13.33 2.25 -11.23
C ALA A 60 -11.89 2.37 -11.74
N ALA A 61 -11.67 2.01 -13.01
CA ALA A 61 -10.37 2.22 -13.64
C ALA A 61 -10.00 3.71 -13.62
N PRO A 62 -8.77 4.07 -13.23
CA PRO A 62 -8.35 5.47 -13.21
C PRO A 62 -8.32 6.09 -14.60
N ASP A 63 -8.77 7.34 -14.71
CA ASP A 63 -8.57 8.14 -15.91
C ASP A 63 -7.13 8.64 -15.95
N THR A 64 -6.29 8.00 -16.76
CA THR A 64 -4.86 8.34 -16.86
C THR A 64 -4.59 9.67 -17.55
N ALA A 65 -5.61 10.26 -18.22
CA ALA A 65 -5.51 11.62 -18.73
C ALA A 65 -5.68 12.67 -17.62
N ARG A 66 -6.40 12.31 -16.55
CA ARG A 66 -6.69 13.21 -15.43
C ARG A 66 -5.73 13.01 -14.26
N PHE A 67 -5.36 11.76 -13.97
CA PHE A 67 -4.55 11.40 -12.80
C PHE A 67 -3.18 10.88 -13.22
N ARG A 68 -2.15 11.25 -12.47
CA ARG A 68 -0.81 10.71 -12.65
C ARG A 68 -0.74 9.35 -11.95
N CYS A 69 -0.60 8.29 -12.75
CA CYS A 69 -0.57 6.92 -12.28
C CYS A 69 0.83 6.32 -12.47
N LYS A 70 1.29 5.56 -11.49
CA LYS A 70 2.55 4.82 -11.54
C LYS A 70 2.28 3.36 -11.23
N ARG A 71 2.96 2.46 -11.94
CA ARG A 71 2.88 1.02 -11.69
C ARG A 71 4.28 0.45 -11.49
N PHE A 72 4.46 -0.26 -10.39
CA PHE A 72 5.66 -1.05 -10.11
C PHE A 72 5.31 -2.53 -10.29
N GLU A 73 5.88 -3.18 -11.29
CA GLU A 73 5.57 -4.58 -11.60
C GLU A 73 6.39 -5.57 -10.78
N ARG A 74 7.49 -5.12 -10.20
CA ARG A 74 8.40 -5.94 -9.38
C ARG A 74 9.11 -5.11 -8.35
N TYR A 75 9.74 -5.82 -7.39
CA TYR A 75 10.64 -5.21 -6.41
C TYR A 75 12.02 -5.00 -7.04
N ASP A 76 12.12 -4.07 -7.96
CA ASP A 76 13.35 -3.70 -8.66
C ASP A 76 13.98 -2.44 -8.06
N GLU A 77 15.03 -1.94 -8.70
CA GLU A 77 15.74 -0.74 -8.23
C GLU A 77 14.83 0.49 -8.19
N GLU A 78 13.99 0.67 -9.20
CA GLU A 78 13.06 1.80 -9.24
C GLU A 78 12.11 1.77 -8.06
N TRP A 79 11.54 0.58 -7.75
CA TRP A 79 10.68 0.39 -6.59
C TRP A 79 11.44 0.66 -5.28
N LEU A 80 12.64 0.08 -5.13
CA LEU A 80 13.43 0.24 -3.92
C LEU A 80 13.80 1.69 -3.66
N ASP A 81 14.21 2.42 -4.69
CA ASP A 81 14.58 3.83 -4.55
C ASP A 81 13.38 4.69 -4.17
N TYR A 82 12.22 4.45 -4.79
CA TYR A 82 11.00 5.18 -4.50
C TYR A 82 10.52 4.92 -3.07
N VAL A 83 10.43 3.66 -2.68
CA VAL A 83 9.97 3.28 -1.33
C VAL A 83 10.95 3.75 -0.26
N SER A 84 12.24 3.66 -0.51
CA SER A 84 13.27 4.16 0.40
C SER A 84 13.11 5.66 0.65
N ALA A 85 12.90 6.44 -0.39
CA ALA A 85 12.69 7.88 -0.29
C ALA A 85 11.41 8.20 0.49
N CYS A 86 10.31 7.50 0.23
CA CYS A 86 9.06 7.68 0.97
C CYS A 86 9.23 7.40 2.47
N ARG A 87 9.89 6.30 2.82
CA ARG A 87 10.11 5.91 4.22
C ARG A 87 11.04 6.87 4.95
N LEU A 88 12.00 7.46 4.25
CA LEU A 88 12.93 8.43 4.82
C LEU A 88 12.40 9.86 4.81
N GLY A 89 11.22 10.09 4.27
CA GLY A 89 10.62 11.42 4.17
C GLY A 89 11.32 12.32 3.16
N LEU A 90 12.03 11.75 2.19
CA LEU A 90 12.69 12.50 1.13
C LEU A 90 11.70 12.84 0.01
N PRO A 91 11.96 13.91 -0.75
CA PRO A 91 11.11 14.26 -1.89
C PRO A 91 11.06 13.13 -2.92
N VAL A 92 9.87 12.85 -3.44
CA VAL A 92 9.63 11.88 -4.50
C VAL A 92 8.80 12.51 -5.60
N GLU A 93 8.83 11.91 -6.79
CA GLU A 93 7.93 12.31 -7.86
C GLU A 93 6.47 12.10 -7.41
N PRO A 94 5.61 13.13 -7.50
CA PRO A 94 4.23 13.00 -7.04
C PRO A 94 3.37 12.23 -8.02
N PHE A 95 2.58 11.29 -7.50
CA PHE A 95 1.56 10.56 -8.24
C PHE A 95 0.23 10.67 -7.50
N ASP A 96 -0.87 10.52 -8.24
CA ASP A 96 -2.21 10.41 -7.64
C ASP A 96 -2.51 8.99 -7.22
N ILE A 97 -2.06 8.01 -8.02
CA ILE A 97 -2.31 6.59 -7.79
C ILE A 97 -1.05 5.80 -8.08
N ILE A 98 -0.67 4.93 -7.15
CA ILE A 98 0.42 3.98 -7.36
C ILE A 98 -0.10 2.57 -7.21
N GLU A 99 0.14 1.73 -8.21
CA GLU A 99 -0.09 0.29 -8.14
C GLU A 99 1.25 -0.43 -7.98
N GLY A 100 1.30 -1.41 -7.07
CA GLY A 100 2.52 -2.18 -6.88
C GLY A 100 2.52 -2.96 -5.59
N GLY A 101 3.60 -3.71 -5.35
CA GLY A 101 3.78 -4.41 -4.09
C GLY A 101 4.19 -3.47 -2.98
N ILE A 102 3.69 -3.72 -1.79
CA ILE A 102 4.21 -3.13 -0.57
C ILE A 102 5.06 -4.18 0.16
N ALA A 103 5.87 -3.74 1.10
CA ALA A 103 6.72 -4.65 1.86
C ALA A 103 5.89 -5.54 2.78
N ASP A 104 5.92 -6.83 2.51
CA ASP A 104 5.51 -7.86 3.46
C ASP A 104 6.70 -8.24 4.38
N ASP A 105 6.51 -9.24 5.25
CA ASP A 105 7.54 -9.57 6.25
C ASP A 105 8.90 -9.92 5.64
N LYS A 106 8.95 -10.64 4.51
CA LYS A 106 10.21 -11.01 3.85
C LYS A 106 10.89 -9.82 3.22
N VAL A 107 10.11 -9.01 2.51
CA VAL A 107 10.59 -7.79 1.85
C VAL A 107 11.06 -6.80 2.91
N TYR A 108 10.32 -6.69 4.01
CA TYR A 108 10.65 -5.79 5.11
C TYR A 108 11.99 -6.12 5.73
N ASN A 109 12.27 -7.40 5.98
CA ASN A 109 13.57 -7.83 6.51
C ASN A 109 14.72 -7.39 5.62
N THR A 110 14.59 -7.57 4.31
CA THR A 110 15.64 -7.18 3.36
C THR A 110 15.83 -5.66 3.36
N ILE A 111 14.74 -4.89 3.40
CA ILE A 111 14.82 -3.43 3.44
C ILE A 111 15.48 -2.97 4.73
N ASP A 112 15.15 -3.56 5.88
CA ASP A 112 15.75 -3.20 7.16
C ASP A 112 17.26 -3.47 7.17
N LEU A 113 17.71 -4.60 6.62
CA LEU A 113 19.15 -4.90 6.50
C LEU A 113 19.85 -3.89 5.60
N TYR A 114 19.21 -3.49 4.51
CA TYR A 114 19.74 -2.49 3.60
C TYR A 114 19.82 -1.11 4.28
N PHE A 115 18.78 -0.68 4.99
CA PHE A 115 18.77 0.61 5.69
C PHE A 115 19.80 0.63 6.83
N ALA A 116 20.03 -0.51 7.49
CA ALA A 116 21.03 -0.64 8.56
C ALA A 116 22.47 -0.77 8.01
N HIS A 117 22.67 -0.66 6.71
CA HIS A 117 23.96 -0.84 6.02
C HIS A 117 24.60 -2.21 6.27
N GLN A 118 23.80 -3.23 6.58
CA GLN A 118 24.29 -4.59 6.78
C GLN A 118 24.40 -5.37 5.46
N ILE A 119 23.69 -4.97 4.44
CA ILE A 119 23.83 -5.48 3.08
C ILE A 119 23.92 -4.31 2.11
N ALA A 120 24.67 -4.51 1.01
CA ALA A 120 24.76 -3.53 -0.06
C ALA A 120 23.47 -3.52 -0.91
N LYS A 121 23.27 -2.46 -1.67
CA LYS A 121 22.11 -2.31 -2.56
C LYS A 121 21.98 -3.47 -3.54
N ASP A 122 23.08 -3.92 -4.13
CA ASP A 122 23.10 -5.03 -5.09
C ASP A 122 22.58 -6.32 -4.46
N GLU A 123 22.96 -6.60 -3.20
CA GLU A 123 22.48 -7.78 -2.47
C GLU A 123 20.99 -7.64 -2.13
N ALA A 124 20.55 -6.45 -1.72
CA ALA A 124 19.13 -6.20 -1.48
C ALA A 124 18.30 -6.45 -2.73
N LEU A 125 18.72 -5.91 -3.87
CA LEU A 125 18.03 -6.10 -5.15
C LEU A 125 18.01 -7.55 -5.59
N ARG A 126 19.10 -8.28 -5.40
CA ARG A 126 19.18 -9.71 -5.72
C ARG A 126 18.14 -10.52 -4.94
N ARG A 127 17.94 -10.20 -3.67
CA ARG A 127 16.93 -10.87 -2.84
C ARG A 127 15.51 -10.46 -3.22
N LEU A 128 15.28 -9.18 -3.48
CA LEU A 128 13.95 -8.63 -3.75
C LEU A 128 13.39 -9.07 -5.10
N ILE A 129 14.23 -9.12 -6.15
CA ILE A 129 13.75 -9.43 -7.50
C ILE A 129 13.19 -10.86 -7.61
N ALA A 130 13.59 -11.75 -6.73
CA ALA A 130 13.09 -13.12 -6.69
C ALA A 130 11.72 -13.23 -6.02
N ILE A 131 11.26 -12.18 -5.35
CA ILE A 131 9.98 -12.19 -4.61
C ILE A 131 8.87 -11.67 -5.52
N ARG A 132 7.77 -12.43 -5.58
CA ARG A 132 6.58 -11.97 -6.31
C ARG A 132 5.88 -10.89 -5.51
N PRO A 133 5.65 -9.68 -6.09
CA PRO A 133 4.96 -8.61 -5.37
C PRO A 133 3.52 -8.99 -5.02
N ASN A 134 3.06 -8.55 -3.84
CA ASN A 134 1.65 -8.52 -3.55
C ASN A 134 0.96 -7.43 -4.38
N GLN A 135 -0.36 -7.41 -4.40
CA GLN A 135 -1.12 -6.45 -5.19
C GLN A 135 -1.71 -5.40 -4.27
N GLN A 136 -1.26 -4.16 -4.45
CA GLN A 136 -1.75 -3.00 -3.71
C GLN A 136 -2.01 -1.84 -4.66
N VAL A 137 -3.00 -1.03 -4.31
CA VAL A 137 -3.27 0.25 -4.97
C VAL A 137 -3.29 1.32 -3.88
N CYS A 138 -2.46 2.32 -4.03
CA CYS A 138 -2.37 3.45 -3.11
C CYS A 138 -2.92 4.70 -3.77
N PHE A 139 -3.93 5.31 -3.15
CA PHE A 139 -4.49 6.59 -3.57
C PHE A 139 -3.82 7.70 -2.77
N LEU A 140 -3.14 8.61 -3.46
CA LEU A 140 -2.35 9.67 -2.86
C LEU A 140 -3.01 11.04 -2.95
N SER A 141 -4.10 11.18 -3.72
CA SER A 141 -4.90 12.39 -3.77
C SER A 141 -6.36 12.11 -3.45
N GLN A 142 -7.02 13.04 -2.76
CA GLN A 142 -8.43 12.90 -2.43
C GLN A 142 -9.30 12.88 -3.69
N GLN A 143 -8.91 13.63 -4.71
CA GLN A 143 -9.61 13.64 -6.00
C GLN A 143 -9.62 12.26 -6.65
N ALA A 144 -8.52 11.54 -6.58
CA ALA A 144 -8.43 10.18 -7.11
C ALA A 144 -9.31 9.20 -6.32
N ILE A 145 -9.35 9.31 -4.99
CA ILE A 145 -10.26 8.51 -4.14
C ILE A 145 -11.70 8.78 -4.56
N ASP A 146 -12.10 10.04 -4.61
CA ASP A 146 -13.49 10.44 -4.89
C ASP A 146 -13.95 10.00 -6.28
N ALA A 147 -13.03 10.00 -7.25
CA ALA A 147 -13.33 9.58 -8.62
C ALA A 147 -13.37 8.06 -8.80
N CYS A 148 -12.58 7.31 -8.05
CA CYS A 148 -12.35 5.89 -8.31
C CYS A 148 -13.02 4.95 -7.31
N LEU A 149 -13.20 5.34 -6.05
CA LEU A 149 -13.70 4.45 -5.01
C LEU A 149 -15.14 4.77 -4.63
N THR A 150 -15.98 3.73 -4.62
CA THR A 150 -17.36 3.79 -4.13
C THR A 150 -17.52 2.79 -2.99
N TYR A 151 -17.91 3.26 -1.82
CA TYR A 151 -18.10 2.41 -0.65
C TYR A 151 -19.23 1.41 -0.86
N LEU A 152 -18.99 0.16 -0.50
CA LEU A 152 -19.98 -0.92 -0.59
C LEU A 152 -20.47 -1.34 0.80
N LYS A 153 -19.57 -1.81 1.64
CA LYS A 153 -19.92 -2.33 2.97
C LYS A 153 -18.70 -2.46 3.87
N THR A 154 -18.97 -2.64 5.15
CA THR A 154 -17.96 -2.99 6.16
C THR A 154 -18.41 -4.25 6.90
N GLU A 155 -17.48 -5.18 7.10
CA GLU A 155 -17.69 -6.42 7.85
C GLU A 155 -16.72 -6.45 9.03
N LYS A 156 -17.23 -6.73 10.22
CA LYS A 156 -16.38 -6.91 11.41
C LYS A 156 -15.70 -8.27 11.33
N LEU A 157 -14.37 -8.30 11.47
CA LEU A 157 -13.57 -9.51 11.50
C LEU A 157 -13.31 -9.95 12.95
N LYS A 158 -13.23 -11.23 13.16
CA LYS A 158 -12.95 -11.81 14.48
C LYS A 158 -11.47 -12.06 14.69
#